data_ffec38260252cbf80d1a21de452bc686
#
_entry.id   ffec38260252cbf80d1a21de452bc686
#
_cell.length_a   1.000
_cell.length_b   1.000
_cell.length_c   1.000
_cell.angle_alpha   90.00
_cell.angle_beta   90.00
_cell.angle_gamma   90.00
#
_symmetry.space_group_name_H-M   'P 1'
#
loop_
_entity.id
_entity.type
_entity.pdbx_description
1 polymer ?
#
loop_
_entity_poly.entity_id
_entity_poly.type
_entity_poly.pdbx_seq_one_letter_code
_entity_poly.pdbx_strand_id
1 'polypeptide(L)'
;MRVIAGTARSVPLIAPQGMDTRPTTDKIKETLFNMINFDLPGCVFIDLYSGSGAIGIEAISRGARHAYFVEKNRKAVECIKFNVVKCKFQDEATIIARDVSDALYEIHDKADIIFMDPPYDDMNEYNIMKQLSTSGIIHDDTIFIIEAAIERDFSDIVSLGYELYKEKFYKTNKHMFFRRAKKSEESV
;
A
#
# COMPACT_ATOMS: atom_id res chain seq x y z
N MET A 1 -1.26 -7.12 16.90
CA MET A 1 -0.65 -6.27 15.88
C MET A 1 -0.18 -4.96 16.52
N ARG A 2 0.94 -4.39 16.12
CA ARG A 2 1.53 -3.17 16.68
C ARG A 2 2.35 -2.45 15.61
N VAL A 3 2.69 -1.20 15.85
CA VAL A 3 3.72 -0.47 15.08
C VAL A 3 5.10 -1.04 15.41
N ILE A 4 5.91 -1.35 14.39
CA ILE A 4 7.20 -2.05 14.56
C ILE A 4 8.34 -1.06 14.82
N ALA A 5 8.37 0.05 14.08
CA ALA A 5 9.48 1.00 14.16
C ALA A 5 8.99 2.47 14.04
N GLY A 6 9.92 3.41 14.16
CA GLY A 6 9.64 4.83 14.00
C GLY A 6 9.06 5.50 15.25
N THR A 7 8.40 6.64 15.04
CA THR A 7 7.93 7.54 16.13
C THR A 7 6.83 6.94 16.99
N ALA A 8 5.98 6.05 16.41
CA ALA A 8 4.90 5.35 17.13
C ALA A 8 5.28 3.88 17.48
N ARG A 9 6.56 3.55 17.52
CA ARG A 9 7.03 2.18 17.81
C ARG A 9 6.34 1.60 19.04
N SER A 10 5.95 0.31 18.94
CA SER A 10 5.30 -0.49 19.98
C SER A 10 3.86 -0.10 20.33
N VAL A 11 3.27 0.92 19.71
CA VAL A 11 1.85 1.24 19.90
C VAL A 11 1.00 0.07 19.39
N PRO A 12 0.14 -0.54 20.25
CA PRO A 12 -0.73 -1.61 19.82
C PRO A 12 -1.89 -1.06 18.97
N LEU A 13 -2.15 -1.72 17.82
CA LEU A 13 -3.21 -1.38 16.90
C LEU A 13 -4.38 -2.38 17.05
N ILE A 14 -5.61 -1.89 16.91
CA ILE A 14 -6.78 -2.74 16.82
C ILE A 14 -7.04 -3.18 15.39
N ALA A 15 -7.69 -4.32 15.24
CA ALA A 15 -8.14 -4.86 13.95
C ALA A 15 -9.66 -5.07 13.96
N PRO A 16 -10.34 -5.04 12.80
CA PRO A 16 -11.75 -5.32 12.71
C PRO A 16 -12.07 -6.74 13.22
N GLN A 17 -13.10 -6.87 14.07
CA GLN A 17 -13.55 -8.20 14.54
C GLN A 17 -14.35 -8.90 13.45
N GLY A 18 -14.13 -10.22 13.30
CA GLY A 18 -14.94 -11.08 12.42
C GLY A 18 -14.61 -10.97 10.93
N MET A 19 -13.50 -10.35 10.56
CA MET A 19 -12.95 -10.48 9.22
C MET A 19 -11.91 -11.59 9.23
N ASP A 20 -12.05 -12.58 8.35
CA ASP A 20 -11.06 -13.65 8.12
C ASP A 20 -9.77 -13.15 7.43
N THR A 21 -9.50 -11.85 7.54
CA THR A 21 -8.25 -11.27 7.06
C THR A 21 -7.14 -11.71 7.99
N ARG A 22 -6.24 -12.53 7.49
CA ARG A 22 -5.01 -12.91 8.18
C ARG A 22 -4.19 -11.63 8.38
N PRO A 23 -3.97 -11.17 9.63
CA PRO A 23 -3.17 -9.95 9.84
C PRO A 23 -1.77 -10.20 9.28
N THR A 24 -1.27 -9.28 8.47
CA THR A 24 0.15 -9.26 8.08
C THR A 24 0.98 -9.36 9.36
N THR A 25 1.75 -10.43 9.48
CA THR A 25 2.51 -10.68 10.71
C THR A 25 3.55 -9.57 10.91
N ASP A 26 3.89 -9.28 12.17
CA ASP A 26 4.92 -8.29 12.52
C ASP A 26 6.20 -8.50 11.68
N LYS A 27 6.60 -9.78 11.46
CA LYS A 27 7.79 -10.14 10.67
C LYS A 27 7.66 -9.80 9.17
N ILE A 28 6.50 -10.05 8.57
CA ILE A 28 6.26 -9.73 7.15
C ILE A 28 6.27 -8.22 6.98
N LYS A 29 5.57 -7.49 7.85
CA LYS A 29 5.54 -6.03 7.85
C LYS A 29 6.94 -5.43 8.04
N GLU A 30 7.71 -5.94 9.00
CA GLU A 30 9.10 -5.50 9.21
C GLU A 30 9.96 -5.72 7.95
N THR A 31 9.84 -6.91 7.32
CA THR A 31 10.57 -7.23 6.09
C THR A 31 10.20 -6.27 4.96
N LEU A 32 8.91 -6.03 4.74
CA LEU A 32 8.41 -5.10 3.73
C LEU A 32 9.04 -3.71 3.91
N PHE A 33 8.91 -3.16 5.11
CA PHE A 33 9.39 -1.80 5.39
C PHE A 33 10.93 -1.68 5.38
N ASN A 34 11.66 -2.74 5.70
CA ASN A 34 13.13 -2.75 5.54
C ASN A 34 13.54 -2.71 4.05
N MET A 35 12.72 -3.29 3.15
CA MET A 35 12.99 -3.26 1.71
C MET A 35 12.79 -1.90 1.06
N ILE A 36 11.97 -1.02 1.65
CA ILE A 36 11.65 0.34 1.17
C ILE A 36 12.12 1.43 2.15
N ASN A 37 12.99 1.10 3.09
CA ASN A 37 13.35 1.99 4.19
C ASN A 37 13.93 3.34 3.71
N PHE A 38 14.64 3.36 2.59
CA PHE A 38 15.24 4.57 2.04
C PHE A 38 14.25 5.42 1.23
N ASP A 39 13.11 4.85 0.83
CA ASP A 39 12.08 5.51 0.03
C ASP A 39 10.98 6.15 0.90
N LEU A 40 10.98 5.87 2.23
CA LEU A 40 9.94 6.34 3.15
C LEU A 40 10.07 7.79 3.60
N PRO A 41 11.27 8.33 3.92
CA PRO A 41 11.36 9.67 4.47
C PRO A 41 10.80 10.74 3.53
N GLY A 42 9.75 11.43 3.98
CA GLY A 42 9.10 12.50 3.23
C GLY A 42 8.14 12.04 2.12
N CYS A 43 7.97 10.72 1.90
CA CYS A 43 7.11 10.20 0.83
C CYS A 43 5.61 10.44 1.10
N VAL A 44 4.84 10.45 0.03
CA VAL A 44 3.38 10.24 0.03
C VAL A 44 3.12 8.75 -0.17
N PHE A 45 2.52 8.13 0.83
CA PHE A 45 2.20 6.71 0.84
C PHE A 45 0.70 6.50 0.61
N ILE A 46 0.32 5.60 -0.28
CA ILE A 46 -1.08 5.21 -0.48
C ILE A 46 -1.23 3.74 -0.08
N ASP A 47 -2.10 3.49 0.90
CA ASP A 47 -2.47 2.17 1.40
C ASP A 47 -3.85 1.81 0.86
N LEU A 48 -3.88 1.06 -0.23
CA LEU A 48 -5.10 0.56 -0.85
C LEU A 48 -5.51 -0.76 -0.18
N TYR A 49 -6.79 -0.91 0.14
CA TYR A 49 -7.32 -2.02 0.94
C TYR A 49 -6.76 -2.02 2.36
N SER A 50 -6.78 -0.85 3.02
CA SER A 50 -6.02 -0.57 4.25
C SER A 50 -6.39 -1.44 5.46
N GLY A 51 -7.56 -2.08 5.49
CA GLY A 51 -8.01 -2.93 6.60
C GLY A 51 -7.96 -2.21 7.95
N SER A 52 -6.99 -2.53 8.78
CA SER A 52 -6.78 -1.85 10.07
C SER A 52 -5.94 -0.56 9.98
N GLY A 53 -5.39 -0.25 8.80
CA GLY A 53 -4.45 0.85 8.57
C GLY A 53 -3.02 0.57 9.03
N ALA A 54 -2.68 -0.68 9.34
CA ALA A 54 -1.39 -1.02 9.93
C ALA A 54 -0.19 -0.73 9.03
N ILE A 55 -0.36 -0.79 7.71
CA ILE A 55 0.70 -0.52 6.72
C ILE A 55 0.90 0.99 6.60
N GLY A 56 -0.15 1.77 6.33
CA GLY A 56 -0.04 3.23 6.22
C GLY A 56 0.43 3.88 7.53
N ILE A 57 -0.02 3.40 8.70
CA ILE A 57 0.45 3.87 10.01
C ILE A 57 1.94 3.57 10.21
N GLU A 58 2.42 2.39 9.81
CA GLU A 58 3.84 2.07 9.86
C GLU A 58 4.66 3.00 8.95
N ALA A 59 4.14 3.34 7.74
CA ALA A 59 4.78 4.27 6.83
C ALA A 59 4.96 5.66 7.47
N ILE A 60 3.90 6.23 8.06
CA ILE A 60 3.98 7.52 8.78
C ILE A 60 4.96 7.43 9.94
N SER A 61 4.88 6.37 10.73
CA SER A 61 5.77 6.16 11.88
C SER A 61 7.25 6.13 11.48
N ARG A 62 7.56 5.70 10.26
CA ARG A 62 8.93 5.64 9.70
C ARG A 62 9.31 6.87 8.90
N GLY A 63 8.47 7.90 8.85
CA GLY A 63 8.81 9.20 8.27
C GLY A 63 8.14 9.52 6.94
N ALA A 64 7.13 8.77 6.49
CA ALA A 64 6.28 9.24 5.40
C ALA A 64 5.64 10.58 5.78
N ARG A 65 5.61 11.52 4.83
CA ARG A 65 5.03 12.85 5.03
C ARG A 65 3.51 12.79 5.15
N HIS A 66 2.90 11.91 4.39
CA HIS A 66 1.46 11.72 4.37
C HIS A 66 1.09 10.30 3.96
N ALA A 67 0.00 9.77 4.51
CA ALA A 67 -0.56 8.50 4.08
C ALA A 67 -2.06 8.63 3.78
N TYR A 68 -2.46 8.11 2.62
CA TYR A 68 -3.84 7.90 2.24
C TYR A 68 -4.24 6.47 2.59
N PHE A 69 -5.35 6.33 3.32
CA PHE A 69 -5.94 5.05 3.69
C PHE A 69 -7.22 4.84 2.91
N VAL A 70 -7.26 3.88 2.00
CA VAL A 70 -8.45 3.57 1.22
C VAL A 70 -9.07 2.27 1.71
N GLU A 71 -10.30 2.34 2.19
CA GLU A 71 -11.02 1.19 2.76
C GLU A 71 -12.53 1.38 2.61
N LYS A 72 -13.25 0.39 2.08
CA LYS A 72 -14.72 0.47 1.91
C LYS A 72 -15.51 -0.08 3.09
N ASN A 73 -14.91 -0.97 3.89
CA ASN A 73 -15.58 -1.58 5.03
C ASN A 73 -15.66 -0.60 6.20
N ARG A 74 -16.88 -0.24 6.60
CA ARG A 74 -17.11 0.73 7.69
C ARG A 74 -16.44 0.36 9.01
N LYS A 75 -16.44 -0.93 9.38
CA LYS A 75 -15.80 -1.39 10.64
C LYS A 75 -14.27 -1.23 10.56
N ALA A 76 -13.69 -1.50 9.41
CA ALA A 76 -12.26 -1.30 9.18
C ALA A 76 -11.91 0.20 9.18
N VAL A 77 -12.71 1.04 8.55
CA VAL A 77 -12.55 2.52 8.60
C VAL A 77 -12.56 3.04 10.05
N GLU A 78 -13.45 2.55 10.91
CA GLU A 78 -13.46 2.95 12.32
C GLU A 78 -12.19 2.47 13.06
N CYS A 79 -11.65 1.30 12.72
CA CYS A 79 -10.37 0.84 13.24
C CYS A 79 -9.22 1.76 12.79
N ILE A 80 -9.18 2.15 11.50
CA ILE A 80 -8.17 3.09 10.97
C ILE A 80 -8.22 4.39 11.74
N LYS A 81 -9.41 5.01 11.88
CA LYS A 81 -9.60 6.26 12.62
C LYS A 81 -9.08 6.16 14.06
N PHE A 82 -9.46 5.09 14.76
CA PHE A 82 -9.00 4.85 16.13
C PHE A 82 -7.48 4.72 16.20
N ASN A 83 -6.88 3.93 15.32
CA ASN A 83 -5.45 3.67 15.29
C ASN A 83 -4.65 4.93 14.94
N VAL A 84 -5.11 5.73 13.97
CA VAL A 84 -4.50 7.02 13.59
C VAL A 84 -4.50 7.99 14.77
N VAL A 85 -5.63 8.16 15.46
CA VAL A 85 -5.73 9.01 16.66
C VAL A 85 -4.81 8.51 17.77
N LYS A 86 -4.78 7.19 18.01
CA LYS A 86 -3.94 6.56 19.02
C LYS A 86 -2.44 6.78 18.77
N CYS A 87 -2.03 6.80 17.50
CA CYS A 87 -0.66 7.08 17.08
C CYS A 87 -0.36 8.58 16.98
N LYS A 88 -1.37 9.46 17.11
CA LYS A 88 -1.28 10.93 16.95
C LYS A 88 -0.86 11.36 15.54
N PHE A 89 -1.39 10.69 14.51
CA PHE A 89 -1.09 10.92 13.09
C PHE A 89 -2.25 11.54 12.31
N GLN A 90 -3.14 12.32 12.99
CA GLN A 90 -4.32 12.90 12.34
C GLN A 90 -3.97 13.89 11.22
N ASP A 91 -2.86 14.61 11.38
CA ASP A 91 -2.44 15.63 10.41
C ASP A 91 -1.72 15.02 9.20
N GLU A 92 -1.15 13.81 9.36
CA GLU A 92 -0.44 13.08 8.30
C GLU A 92 -1.30 12.01 7.60
N ALA A 93 -2.59 11.89 7.96
CA ALA A 93 -3.45 10.81 7.49
C ALA A 93 -4.72 11.34 6.82
N THR A 94 -5.00 10.86 5.61
CA THR A 94 -6.30 11.02 4.94
C THR A 94 -6.98 9.68 4.79
N ILE A 95 -8.22 9.54 5.29
CA ILE A 95 -9.00 8.31 5.23
C ILE A 95 -10.12 8.46 4.22
N ILE A 96 -10.11 7.64 3.17
CA ILE A 96 -11.11 7.63 2.11
C ILE A 96 -11.96 6.36 2.24
N ALA A 97 -13.20 6.53 2.70
CA ALA A 97 -14.13 5.44 2.97
C ALA A 97 -14.92 5.06 1.71
N ARG A 98 -14.24 4.53 0.68
CA ARG A 98 -14.79 4.18 -0.62
C ARG A 98 -14.17 2.90 -1.18
N ASP A 99 -14.75 2.40 -2.28
CA ASP A 99 -14.09 1.42 -3.12
C ASP A 99 -12.83 2.03 -3.74
N VAL A 100 -11.80 1.21 -3.97
CA VAL A 100 -10.48 1.67 -4.44
C VAL A 100 -10.59 2.42 -5.77
N SER A 101 -11.38 1.90 -6.73
CA SER A 101 -11.52 2.53 -8.05
C SER A 101 -12.10 3.95 -7.98
N ASP A 102 -13.01 4.20 -7.04
CA ASP A 102 -13.60 5.52 -6.82
C ASP A 102 -12.65 6.43 -6.02
N ALA A 103 -11.97 5.87 -5.04
CA ALA A 103 -11.06 6.61 -4.16
C ALA A 103 -9.88 7.24 -4.90
N LEU A 104 -9.40 6.62 -5.99
CA LEU A 104 -8.31 7.16 -6.80
C LEU A 104 -8.61 8.56 -7.38
N TYR A 105 -9.88 8.91 -7.58
CA TYR A 105 -10.27 10.24 -8.04
C TYR A 105 -10.28 11.30 -6.93
N GLU A 106 -10.24 10.89 -5.67
CA GLU A 106 -10.22 11.80 -4.49
C GLU A 106 -8.80 12.08 -4.00
N ILE A 107 -7.79 11.36 -4.51
CA ILE A 107 -6.38 11.56 -4.17
C ILE A 107 -5.81 12.62 -5.12
N HIS A 108 -5.22 13.66 -4.56
CA HIS A 108 -4.69 14.79 -5.33
C HIS A 108 -3.17 14.92 -5.27
N ASP A 109 -2.53 14.33 -4.25
CA ASP A 109 -1.07 14.29 -4.16
C ASP A 109 -0.48 13.25 -5.12
N LYS A 110 0.73 13.51 -5.59
CA LYS A 110 1.51 12.49 -6.29
C LYS A 110 2.06 11.49 -5.30
N ALA A 111 1.83 10.21 -5.60
CA ALA A 111 2.25 9.09 -4.76
C ALA A 111 3.69 8.68 -5.07
N ASP A 112 4.49 8.56 -4.03
CA ASP A 112 5.82 7.95 -4.12
C ASP A 112 5.74 6.43 -3.97
N ILE A 113 4.85 5.95 -3.08
CA ILE A 113 4.66 4.52 -2.82
C ILE A 113 3.16 4.21 -2.78
N ILE A 114 2.73 3.20 -3.53
CA ILE A 114 1.38 2.65 -3.49
C ILE A 114 1.47 1.18 -3.08
N PHE A 115 0.87 0.84 -1.94
CA PHE A 115 0.73 -0.52 -1.45
C PHE A 115 -0.70 -1.00 -1.67
N MET A 116 -0.87 -2.26 -2.08
CA MET A 116 -2.17 -2.90 -2.21
C MET A 116 -2.12 -4.37 -1.77
N ASP A 117 -3.12 -4.75 -0.98
CA ASP A 117 -3.38 -6.13 -0.52
C ASP A 117 -4.86 -6.47 -0.81
N PRO A 118 -5.22 -6.67 -2.09
CA PRO A 118 -6.61 -6.96 -2.47
C PRO A 118 -7.04 -8.33 -1.97
N PRO A 119 -8.35 -8.57 -1.73
CA PRO A 119 -8.88 -9.91 -1.48
C PRO A 119 -8.47 -10.87 -2.59
N TYR A 120 -8.03 -12.10 -2.24
CA TYR A 120 -7.46 -13.09 -3.17
C TYR A 120 -8.42 -13.54 -4.29
N ASP A 121 -9.73 -13.40 -4.10
CA ASP A 121 -10.74 -13.80 -5.08
C ASP A 121 -11.03 -12.72 -6.14
N ASP A 122 -10.36 -11.57 -6.05
CA ASP A 122 -10.66 -10.41 -6.87
C ASP A 122 -9.42 -10.04 -7.70
N MET A 123 -9.48 -10.28 -9.03
CA MET A 123 -8.43 -9.85 -9.98
C MET A 123 -8.38 -8.31 -10.13
N ASN A 124 -8.69 -7.58 -9.05
CA ASN A 124 -8.82 -6.12 -9.07
C ASN A 124 -7.48 -5.40 -9.24
N GLU A 125 -6.36 -6.03 -8.87
CA GLU A 125 -5.05 -5.38 -9.02
C GLU A 125 -4.76 -4.99 -10.46
N TYR A 126 -5.15 -5.80 -11.46
CA TYR A 126 -5.00 -5.45 -12.88
C TYR A 126 -5.77 -4.18 -13.23
N ASN A 127 -7.05 -4.11 -12.84
CA ASN A 127 -7.89 -2.95 -13.15
C ASN A 127 -7.39 -1.69 -12.44
N ILE A 128 -6.94 -1.81 -11.20
CA ILE A 128 -6.36 -0.70 -10.44
C ILE A 128 -5.04 -0.24 -11.08
N MET A 129 -4.14 -1.14 -11.43
CA MET A 129 -2.88 -0.79 -12.10
C MET A 129 -3.13 -0.15 -13.47
N LYS A 130 -4.14 -0.64 -14.23
CA LYS A 130 -4.57 -0.03 -15.48
C LYS A 130 -5.11 1.39 -15.28
N GLN A 131 -5.93 1.62 -14.26
CA GLN A 131 -6.44 2.96 -13.92
C GLN A 131 -5.29 3.88 -13.50
N LEU A 132 -4.36 3.39 -12.67
CA LEU A 132 -3.18 4.13 -12.22
C LEU A 132 -2.26 4.50 -13.40
N SER A 133 -2.13 3.66 -14.44
CA SER A 133 -1.24 3.92 -15.58
C SER A 133 -1.56 5.23 -16.31
N THR A 134 -2.83 5.68 -16.25
CA THR A 134 -3.30 6.94 -16.86
C THR A 134 -3.63 8.02 -15.82
N SER A 135 -3.42 7.74 -14.54
CA SER A 135 -3.75 8.66 -13.46
C SER A 135 -2.69 9.75 -13.29
N GLY A 136 -3.14 10.95 -12.90
CA GLY A 136 -2.25 12.06 -12.53
C GLY A 136 -1.59 11.92 -11.15
N ILE A 137 -1.99 10.92 -10.36
CA ILE A 137 -1.46 10.72 -9.00
C ILE A 137 -0.14 9.95 -8.96
N ILE A 138 0.33 9.39 -10.07
CA ILE A 138 1.62 8.71 -10.15
C ILE A 138 2.67 9.52 -10.93
N HIS A 139 3.93 9.22 -10.70
CA HIS A 139 5.08 9.72 -11.45
C HIS A 139 6.00 8.55 -11.85
N ASP A 140 7.06 8.84 -12.60
CA ASP A 140 7.90 7.77 -13.19
C ASP A 140 8.65 6.94 -12.14
N ASP A 141 8.91 7.52 -10.96
CA ASP A 141 9.61 6.84 -9.87
C ASP A 141 8.65 6.25 -8.82
N THR A 142 7.32 6.28 -9.05
CA THR A 142 6.34 5.69 -8.13
C THR A 142 6.59 4.19 -7.98
N ILE A 143 6.73 3.74 -6.75
CA ILE A 143 6.87 2.32 -6.38
C ILE A 143 5.49 1.72 -6.13
N PHE A 144 5.16 0.65 -6.81
CA PHE A 144 3.95 -0.14 -6.59
C PHE A 144 4.31 -1.43 -5.88
N ILE A 145 3.64 -1.73 -4.78
CA ILE A 145 3.86 -2.95 -4.00
C ILE A 145 2.54 -3.70 -3.93
N ILE A 146 2.53 -4.93 -4.44
CA ILE A 146 1.33 -5.78 -4.44
C ILE A 146 1.60 -6.99 -3.55
N GLU A 147 0.78 -7.19 -2.52
CA GLU A 147 0.73 -8.44 -1.79
C GLU A 147 -0.23 -9.39 -2.50
N ALA A 148 0.20 -10.63 -2.77
CA ALA A 148 -0.60 -11.62 -3.49
C ALA A 148 -0.28 -13.05 -3.08
N ALA A 149 -1.15 -13.99 -3.47
CA ALA A 149 -0.89 -15.42 -3.38
C ALA A 149 0.35 -15.81 -4.21
N ILE A 150 1.05 -16.87 -3.79
CA ILE A 150 2.29 -17.32 -4.46
C ILE A 150 2.05 -17.64 -5.92
N GLU A 151 0.90 -18.23 -6.24
CA GLU A 151 0.55 -18.74 -7.57
C GLU A 151 0.14 -17.64 -8.56
N ARG A 152 -0.11 -16.39 -8.08
CA ARG A 152 -0.52 -15.28 -8.95
C ARG A 152 0.59 -14.92 -9.93
N ASP A 153 0.30 -15.05 -11.23
CA ASP A 153 1.16 -14.54 -12.33
C ASP A 153 0.84 -13.07 -12.63
N PHE A 154 1.86 -12.26 -12.84
CA PHE A 154 1.77 -10.80 -13.08
C PHE A 154 2.18 -10.40 -14.50
N SER A 155 2.20 -11.32 -15.46
CA SER A 155 2.48 -11.02 -16.88
C SER A 155 1.50 -10.00 -17.46
N ASP A 156 0.27 -9.99 -16.99
CA ASP A 156 -0.77 -9.02 -17.31
C ASP A 156 -0.41 -7.59 -16.86
N ILE A 157 0.15 -7.41 -15.68
CA ILE A 157 0.62 -6.11 -15.16
C ILE A 157 1.81 -5.61 -15.99
N VAL A 158 2.74 -6.48 -16.34
CA VAL A 158 3.87 -6.13 -17.20
C VAL A 158 3.38 -5.64 -18.56
N SER A 159 2.30 -6.23 -19.12
CA SER A 159 1.70 -5.80 -20.38
C SER A 159 1.14 -4.38 -20.36
N LEU A 160 0.84 -3.83 -19.17
CA LEU A 160 0.41 -2.44 -18.97
C LEU A 160 1.57 -1.41 -18.99
N GLY A 161 2.81 -1.84 -19.21
CA GLY A 161 3.98 -0.98 -19.21
C GLY A 161 4.61 -0.79 -17.84
N TYR A 162 4.39 -1.73 -16.93
CA TYR A 162 5.10 -1.79 -15.66
C TYR A 162 6.24 -2.81 -15.72
N GLU A 163 7.31 -2.55 -14.97
CA GLU A 163 8.46 -3.43 -14.81
C GLU A 163 8.47 -4.00 -13.40
N LEU A 164 8.50 -5.33 -13.29
CA LEU A 164 8.79 -6.00 -12.03
C LEU A 164 10.30 -5.92 -11.77
N TYR A 165 10.71 -5.19 -10.73
CA TYR A 165 12.14 -5.00 -10.43
C TYR A 165 12.61 -5.67 -9.14
N LYS A 166 11.65 -6.12 -8.29
CA LYS A 166 11.97 -6.79 -7.02
C LYS A 166 10.80 -7.66 -6.60
N GLU A 167 11.10 -8.79 -5.96
CA GLU A 167 10.09 -9.69 -5.40
C GLU A 167 10.54 -10.26 -4.06
N LYS A 168 9.59 -10.62 -3.21
CA LYS A 168 9.85 -11.27 -1.93
C LYS A 168 8.79 -12.33 -1.66
N PHE A 169 9.23 -13.59 -1.63
CA PHE A 169 8.38 -14.73 -1.28
C PHE A 169 8.36 -14.98 0.22
N TYR A 170 7.18 -15.33 0.73
CA TYR A 170 6.93 -15.83 2.06
C TYR A 170 6.33 -17.24 1.98
N LYS A 171 5.88 -17.80 3.08
CA LYS A 171 5.35 -19.17 3.10
C LYS A 171 4.05 -19.33 2.29
N THR A 172 3.19 -18.31 2.27
CA THR A 172 1.83 -18.37 1.68
C THR A 172 1.48 -17.22 0.77
N ASN A 173 2.31 -16.19 0.72
CA ASN A 173 2.10 -14.96 -0.05
C ASN A 173 3.44 -14.43 -0.55
N LYS A 174 3.38 -13.43 -1.39
CA LYS A 174 4.56 -12.73 -1.91
C LYS A 174 4.28 -11.22 -2.00
N HIS A 175 5.33 -10.42 -1.91
CA HIS A 175 5.31 -9.01 -2.29
C HIS A 175 6.01 -8.84 -3.63
N MET A 176 5.34 -8.18 -4.56
CA MET A 176 5.81 -7.86 -5.88
C MET A 176 5.99 -6.35 -6.01
N PHE A 177 7.17 -5.91 -6.45
CA PHE A 177 7.52 -4.49 -6.55
C PHE A 177 7.61 -4.08 -8.00
N PHE A 178 6.73 -3.19 -8.42
CA PHE A 178 6.68 -2.68 -9.78
C PHE A 178 7.03 -1.20 -9.82
N ARG A 179 7.49 -0.75 -10.97
CA ARG A 179 7.61 0.66 -11.35
C ARG A 179 7.20 0.81 -12.82
N ARG A 180 7.05 2.04 -13.28
CA ARG A 180 6.89 2.26 -14.72
C ARG A 180 8.12 1.75 -15.47
N ALA A 181 7.89 1.01 -16.56
CA ALA A 181 8.98 0.67 -17.45
C ALA A 181 9.55 1.96 -18.07
N LYS A 182 10.86 2.14 -17.99
CA LYS A 182 11.52 3.27 -18.68
C LYS A 182 11.28 3.10 -20.17
N LYS A 183 10.80 4.16 -20.85
CA LYS A 183 10.79 4.17 -22.31
C LYS A 183 12.24 3.99 -22.75
N SER A 184 12.52 2.94 -23.53
CA SER A 184 13.80 2.84 -24.23
C SER A 184 13.95 4.13 -25.04
N GLU A 185 15.00 4.92 -24.78
CA GLU A 185 15.42 5.94 -25.71
C GLU A 185 15.75 5.19 -27.01
N GLU A 186 14.83 5.20 -27.96
CA GLU A 186 15.15 4.77 -29.31
C GLU A 186 16.27 5.69 -29.78
N SER A 187 17.43 5.09 -29.96
CA SER A 187 18.61 5.72 -30.58
C SER A 187 18.17 6.26 -31.94
N VAL A 188 18.13 7.59 -32.04
CA VAL A 188 18.01 8.30 -33.31
C VAL A 188 19.35 8.23 -34.04
#